data_bb8090a927eb9c2494eb1fd22f1f46c6
#
_entry.id   bb8090a927eb9c2494eb1fd22f1f46c6
#
_cell.length_a   1.000
_cell.length_b   1.000
_cell.length_c   1.000
_cell.angle_alpha   90.00
_cell.angle_beta   90.00
_cell.angle_gamma   90.00
#
_symmetry.space_group_name_H-M   'P 1'
#
loop_
_entity.id
_entity.type
_entity.pdbx_description
1 polymer ?
#
loop_
_entity_poly.entity_id
_entity_poly.type
_entity_poly.pdbx_seq_one_letter_code
_entity_poly.pdbx_strand_id
1 'polypeptide(L)' 'MSLLGNTEYIKTKSGDYIEISRGMFHPHVTLPDGSELEMDADFDELVKILELGGLL' A
#
# COMPACT_ATOMS: atom_id res chain seq x y z
N MET A 1 -17.61 -9.30 -9.95
CA MET A 1 -17.41 -8.50 -10.02
C MET A 1 -16.49 -7.95 -9.36
N SER A 2 -15.57 -7.90 -9.48
CA SER A 2 -14.76 -7.42 -8.75
C SER A 2 -14.49 -6.10 -8.96
N LEU A 3 -15.11 -5.33 -8.30
CA LEU A 3 -14.91 -3.99 -8.34
C LEU A 3 -13.67 -3.63 -7.65
N LEU A 4 -13.07 -4.56 -6.97
CA LEU A 4 -11.96 -4.25 -6.13
C LEU A 4 -10.65 -4.65 -6.72
N GLY A 5 -10.58 -4.77 -8.00
CA GLY A 5 -9.38 -5.17 -8.66
C GLY A 5 -8.22 -4.21 -8.52
N ASN A 6 -8.49 -3.01 -8.02
CA ASN A 6 -7.42 -2.03 -7.86
C ASN A 6 -6.87 -1.95 -6.45
N THR A 7 -7.28 -2.84 -5.59
CA THR A 7 -6.80 -2.84 -4.21
C THR A 7 -5.92 -4.05 -3.97
N GLU A 8 -4.77 -3.84 -3.38
CA GLU A 8 -3.84 -4.92 -3.06
C GLU A 8 -3.46 -4.85 -1.60
N TYR A 9 -3.11 -6.00 -1.02
CA TYR A 9 -2.72 -6.08 0.38
C TYR A 9 -1.33 -6.67 0.47
N ILE A 10 -0.47 -6.06 1.28
CA ILE A 10 0.89 -6.51 1.47
C ILE A 10 1.09 -6.81 2.95
N LYS A 11 1.59 -7.99 3.26
CA LYS A 11 1.80 -8.38 4.65
C LYS A 11 3.09 -7.78 5.18
N THR A 12 3.03 -7.21 6.36
CA THR A 12 4.20 -6.61 6.98
C THR A 12 4.98 -7.65 7.77
N LYS A 13 6.14 -7.26 8.27
CA LYS A 13 6.95 -8.13 9.09
C LYS A 13 6.24 -8.56 10.35
N SER A 14 5.41 -7.69 10.89
CA SER A 14 4.70 -7.99 12.13
C SER A 14 3.47 -8.85 11.92
N GLY A 15 3.14 -9.15 10.68
CA GLY A 15 1.97 -9.96 10.38
C GLY A 15 0.72 -9.17 10.06
N ASP A 16 0.80 -7.86 10.06
CA ASP A 16 -0.32 -7.01 9.67
C ASP A 16 -0.36 -6.84 8.17
N TYR A 17 -1.37 -6.13 7.68
CA TYR A 17 -1.50 -5.89 6.26
C TYR A 17 -1.57 -4.41 5.98
N ILE A 18 -0.94 -4.02 4.88
CA ILE A 18 -1.04 -2.67 4.36
C ILE A 18 -1.93 -2.74 3.13
N GLU A 19 -2.94 -1.90 3.07
CA GLU A 19 -3.85 -1.86 1.95
C GLU A 19 -3.40 -0.78 0.98
N ILE A 20 -3.25 -1.12 -0.29
CA ILE A 20 -2.84 -0.16 -1.30
C ILE A 20 -3.91 -0.13 -2.38
N SER A 21 -4.58 1.01 -2.50
CA SER A 21 -5.57 1.21 -3.51
C SER A 21 -4.96 2.02 -4.62
N ARG A 22 -5.15 1.61 -5.86
CA ARG A 22 -4.65 2.35 -7.00
C ARG A 22 -5.69 3.38 -7.38
N GLY A 23 -5.48 4.60 -6.95
CA GLY A 23 -6.38 5.67 -7.29
C GLY A 23 -6.21 6.09 -8.73
N MET A 24 -6.91 7.12 -9.14
CA MET A 24 -6.83 7.62 -10.47
C MET A 24 -5.49 8.25 -10.74
N PHE A 25 -4.90 8.86 -9.74
CA PHE A 25 -3.65 9.59 -9.91
C PHE A 25 -2.52 9.02 -9.08
N HIS A 26 -2.76 8.70 -7.84
CA HIS A 26 -1.73 8.23 -6.93
C HIS A 26 -2.21 7.03 -6.14
N PRO A 27 -1.32 6.11 -5.80
CA PRO A 27 -1.69 5.03 -4.89
C PRO A 27 -2.05 5.59 -3.52
N HIS A 28 -3.07 5.01 -2.93
CA HIS A 28 -3.52 5.40 -1.60
C HIS A 28 -3.18 4.26 -0.65
N VAL A 29 -2.37 4.52 0.35
CA VAL A 29 -1.87 3.51 1.26
C VAL A 29 -2.53 3.65 2.61
N THR A 30 -3.09 2.57 3.12
CA THR A 30 -3.65 2.54 4.47
C THR A 30 -2.79 1.63 5.32
N LEU A 31 -2.19 2.19 6.34
CA LEU A 31 -1.31 1.46 7.23
C LEU A 31 -2.11 0.69 8.28
N PRO A 32 -1.50 -0.31 8.94
CA PRO A 32 -2.24 -1.13 9.91
C PRO A 32 -2.79 -0.34 11.10
N ASP A 33 -2.20 0.80 11.41
CA ASP A 33 -2.67 1.62 12.53
C ASP A 33 -3.81 2.54 12.11
N GLY A 34 -4.23 2.48 10.87
CA GLY A 34 -5.32 3.32 10.37
C GLY A 34 -4.87 4.59 9.68
N SER A 35 -3.56 4.86 9.68
CA SER A 35 -3.05 6.04 8.98
C SER A 35 -3.16 5.87 7.49
N GLU A 36 -3.40 6.96 6.79
CA GLU A 36 -3.53 6.94 5.34
C GLU A 36 -2.51 7.86 4.72
N LEU A 37 -1.93 7.41 3.62
CA LEU A 37 -0.93 8.18 2.91
C LEU A 37 -1.23 8.14 1.42
N GLU A 38 -0.89 9.22 0.72
CA GLU A 38 -0.93 9.22 -0.73
C GLU A 38 0.50 9.38 -1.20
N MET A 39 0.92 8.56 -2.14
CA MET A 39 2.29 8.61 -2.61
C MET A 39 2.32 8.78 -4.10
N ASP A 40 3.24 9.63 -4.55
CA ASP A 40 3.37 9.94 -5.95
C ASP A 40 4.42 8.99 -6.53
N ALA A 41 4.10 7.72 -6.53
CA ALA A 41 5.03 6.69 -6.97
C ALA A 41 4.27 5.51 -7.54
N ASP A 42 4.93 4.74 -8.39
CA ASP A 42 4.36 3.51 -8.91
C ASP A 42 4.26 2.47 -7.81
N PHE A 43 3.48 1.43 -8.07
CA PHE A 43 3.32 0.36 -7.08
C PHE A 43 4.66 -0.28 -6.72
N ASP A 44 5.50 -0.57 -7.70
CA ASP A 44 6.80 -1.20 -7.45
C ASP A 44 7.69 -0.30 -6.61
N GLU A 45 7.66 0.99 -6.89
CA GLU A 45 8.45 1.94 -6.15
C GLU A 45 7.93 2.07 -4.73
N LEU A 46 6.63 2.06 -4.58
CA LEU A 46 5.98 2.12 -3.28
C LEU A 46 6.41 0.94 -2.41
N VAL A 47 6.41 -0.25 -2.98
CA VAL A 47 6.84 -1.45 -2.26
C VAL A 47 8.29 -1.30 -1.80
N LYS A 48 9.15 -0.75 -2.64
CA LYS A 48 10.53 -0.53 -2.27
C LYS A 48 10.66 0.44 -1.11
N ILE A 49 9.88 1.50 -1.13
CA ILE A 49 9.91 2.49 -0.07
C ILE A 49 9.50 1.85 1.26
N LEU A 50 8.44 1.04 1.23
CA LEU A 50 7.99 0.36 2.43
C LEU A 50 9.03 -0.63 2.94
N GLU A 51 9.70 -1.29 2.03
CA GLU A 51 10.75 -2.23 2.38
C GLU A 51 11.93 -1.53 3.03
N LEU A 52 12.36 -0.43 2.45
CA LEU A 52 13.46 0.35 2.99
C LEU A 52 13.11 0.97 4.32
N GLY A 53 11.85 1.26 4.54
CA GLY A 53 11.38 1.78 5.81
C GLY A 53 11.25 0.73 6.90
N GLY A 54 11.50 -0.53 6.57
CA GLY A 54 11.46 -1.60 7.56
C GLY A 54 10.09 -2.16 7.84
N LEU A 55 9.09 -1.80 7.04
CA LEU A 55 7.74 -2.30 7.25
C LEU A 55 7.52 -3.66 6.62
N LEU A 56 8.24 -3.98 5.59
CA LEU A 56 8.08 -5.27 4.90
C LEU A 56 9.21 -6.24 5.17
#